data_cf27ed13403d54c00e47fddc55710ee1
#
_entry.id   cf27ed13403d54c00e47fddc55710ee1
#
_cell.length_a   1.000
_cell.length_b   1.000
_cell.length_c   1.000
_cell.angle_alpha   90.00
_cell.angle_beta   90.00
_cell.angle_gamma   90.00
#
_symmetry.space_group_name_H-M   'P 1'
#
loop_
_entity.id
_entity.type
_entity.pdbx_description
1 polymer ?
#
loop_
_entity_poly.entity_id
_entity_poly.type
_entity_poly.pdbx_seq_one_letter_code
_entity_poly.pdbx_strand_id
1 'polypeptide(L)'
;GGWVAVVVIVVICLIALIVGSCFGIFFSSEDTGSEKTMRQVIQEINMDYQNELDAIKDSVEYDALEMSGSRAVWPEVLSIYAVKTTSDPDNPQEVATITPENEQLLKDLFWEMNEITHRTETKTETVIVETDDGNGNILEEETQETITTLYITVSHKTADEMAAQYGFNEDQKQQLAELLAQDGSMWAAVLYGI
;
A
#
# COMPACT_ATOMS: atom_id res chain seq x y z
N GLY A 1 -27.13 3.67 -37.77
CA GLY A 1 -26.60 4.25 -36.56
C GLY A 1 -27.08 3.64 -35.23
N GLY A 2 -28.30 3.06 -35.18
CA GLY A 2 -28.88 2.59 -33.93
C GLY A 2 -28.19 1.39 -33.27
N TRP A 3 -27.61 0.51 -34.05
CA TRP A 3 -26.94 -0.68 -33.56
C TRP A 3 -25.66 -0.35 -32.73
N VAL A 4 -24.90 0.63 -33.17
CA VAL A 4 -23.70 1.07 -32.45
C VAL A 4 -24.07 1.67 -31.09
N ALA A 5 -25.15 2.46 -31.02
CA ALA A 5 -25.61 3.02 -29.76
C ALA A 5 -26.11 1.93 -28.79
N VAL A 6 -26.76 0.88 -29.28
CA VAL A 6 -27.21 -0.26 -28.45
C VAL A 6 -25.98 -1.03 -27.91
N VAL A 7 -24.94 -1.29 -28.73
CA VAL A 7 -23.72 -1.96 -28.30
C VAL A 7 -22.99 -1.14 -27.23
N VAL A 8 -22.88 0.18 -27.42
CA VAL A 8 -22.25 1.08 -26.43
C VAL A 8 -23.01 1.06 -25.10
N ILE A 9 -24.34 1.12 -25.14
CA ILE A 9 -25.18 1.06 -23.93
C ILE A 9 -25.00 -0.27 -23.20
N VAL A 10 -24.99 -1.39 -23.94
CA VAL A 10 -24.78 -2.72 -23.35
C VAL A 10 -23.40 -2.82 -22.70
N VAL A 11 -22.35 -2.32 -23.35
CA VAL A 11 -20.99 -2.29 -22.78
C VAL A 11 -20.96 -1.44 -21.52
N ILE A 12 -21.56 -0.25 -21.51
CA ILE A 12 -21.63 0.62 -20.32
C ILE A 12 -22.41 -0.09 -19.18
N CYS A 13 -23.51 -0.76 -19.48
CA CYS A 13 -24.28 -1.51 -18.48
C CYS A 13 -23.48 -2.69 -17.92
N LEU A 14 -22.71 -3.41 -18.76
CA LEU A 14 -21.86 -4.50 -18.32
C LEU A 14 -20.72 -3.99 -17.43
N ILE A 15 -20.09 -2.87 -17.78
CA ILE A 15 -19.07 -2.22 -16.95
C ILE A 15 -19.67 -1.79 -15.61
N ALA A 16 -20.82 -1.16 -15.61
CA ALA A 16 -21.52 -0.75 -14.39
C ALA A 16 -21.88 -1.94 -13.49
N LEU A 17 -22.27 -3.08 -14.07
CA LEU A 17 -22.53 -4.32 -13.32
C LEU A 17 -21.24 -4.91 -12.72
N ILE A 18 -20.14 -4.90 -13.46
CA ILE A 18 -18.84 -5.39 -12.98
C ILE A 18 -18.32 -4.49 -11.86
N VAL A 19 -18.34 -3.18 -12.04
CA VAL A 19 -17.97 -2.21 -11.01
C VAL A 19 -18.85 -2.39 -9.77
N GLY A 20 -20.16 -2.52 -9.94
CA GLY A 20 -21.08 -2.75 -8.82
C GLY A 20 -20.84 -4.08 -8.10
N SER A 21 -20.45 -5.14 -8.81
CA SER A 21 -20.09 -6.43 -8.20
C SER A 21 -18.75 -6.37 -7.48
N CYS A 22 -17.74 -5.64 -8.02
CA CYS A 22 -16.47 -5.41 -7.35
C CYS A 22 -16.65 -4.68 -6.03
N PHE A 23 -17.57 -3.73 -5.94
CA PHE A 23 -17.88 -3.05 -4.69
C PHE A 23 -18.55 -3.94 -3.66
N GLY A 24 -19.32 -4.93 -4.09
CA GLY A 24 -19.90 -5.94 -3.20
C GLY A 24 -18.85 -6.65 -2.34
N ILE A 25 -17.65 -6.90 -2.88
CA ILE A 25 -16.54 -7.50 -2.12
C ILE A 25 -16.14 -6.63 -0.92
N PHE A 26 -16.10 -5.31 -1.13
CA PHE A 26 -15.63 -4.38 -0.12
C PHE A 26 -16.67 -4.11 0.96
N PHE A 27 -17.96 -4.22 0.60
CA PHE A 27 -19.07 -3.92 1.50
C PHE A 27 -19.66 -5.13 2.20
N SER A 28 -19.27 -6.35 1.85
CA SER A 28 -19.71 -7.55 2.56
C SER A 28 -19.04 -7.64 3.94
N SER A 29 -19.47 -6.74 4.83
CA SER A 29 -19.16 -6.83 6.25
C SER A 29 -20.14 -7.73 7.00
N GLU A 30 -21.15 -8.26 6.31
CA GLU A 30 -22.13 -9.17 6.87
C GLU A 30 -21.66 -10.60 6.73
N ASP A 31 -21.94 -11.36 7.75
CA ASP A 31 -21.66 -12.76 8.03
C ASP A 31 -22.01 -13.69 6.83
N THR A 32 -21.18 -13.67 5.79
CA THR A 32 -21.27 -14.55 4.63
C THR A 32 -20.60 -15.90 4.85
N GLY A 33 -20.23 -16.20 6.11
CA GLY A 33 -19.51 -17.43 6.46
C GLY A 33 -18.00 -17.37 6.23
N SER A 34 -17.45 -16.20 5.88
CA SER A 34 -16.01 -15.97 5.88
C SER A 34 -15.55 -15.62 7.30
N GLU A 35 -14.42 -16.19 7.72
CA GLU A 35 -13.87 -15.94 9.06
C GLU A 35 -13.41 -14.49 9.25
N LYS A 36 -13.17 -13.73 8.15
CA LYS A 36 -12.64 -12.36 8.18
C LYS A 36 -13.36 -11.45 7.19
N THR A 37 -13.42 -10.17 7.54
CA THR A 37 -13.85 -9.10 6.64
C THR A 37 -12.67 -8.50 5.89
N MET A 38 -12.92 -7.83 4.75
CA MET A 38 -11.88 -7.10 3.99
C MET A 38 -11.14 -6.10 4.89
N ARG A 39 -11.85 -5.39 5.75
CA ARG A 39 -11.25 -4.45 6.71
C ARG A 39 -10.27 -5.11 7.68
N GLN A 40 -10.60 -6.29 8.19
CA GLN A 40 -9.71 -7.05 9.07
C GLN A 40 -8.44 -7.47 8.33
N VAL A 41 -8.56 -7.92 7.07
CA VAL A 41 -7.39 -8.26 6.25
C VAL A 41 -6.51 -7.04 5.99
N ILE A 42 -7.10 -5.90 5.67
CA ILE A 42 -6.37 -4.62 5.52
C ILE A 42 -5.65 -4.23 6.80
N GLN A 43 -6.29 -4.38 7.95
CA GLN A 43 -5.67 -4.09 9.25
C GLN A 43 -4.48 -5.01 9.53
N GLU A 44 -4.60 -6.31 9.23
CA GLU A 44 -3.49 -7.26 9.38
C GLU A 44 -2.31 -6.87 8.48
N ILE A 45 -2.57 -6.55 7.21
CA ILE A 45 -1.50 -6.12 6.29
C ILE A 45 -0.84 -4.82 6.77
N ASN A 46 -1.61 -3.87 7.29
CA ASN A 46 -1.05 -2.65 7.88
C ASN A 46 -0.18 -2.95 9.10
N MET A 47 -0.56 -3.93 9.92
CA MET A 47 0.25 -4.37 11.06
C MET A 47 1.54 -5.06 10.59
N ASP A 48 1.46 -5.93 9.59
CA ASP A 48 2.63 -6.61 9.01
C ASP A 48 3.62 -5.59 8.42
N TYR A 49 3.10 -4.56 7.74
CA TYR A 49 3.92 -3.46 7.23
C TYR A 49 4.60 -2.66 8.35
N GLN A 50 3.89 -2.36 9.43
CA GLN A 50 4.46 -1.68 10.57
C GLN A 50 5.50 -2.54 11.29
N ASN A 51 5.23 -3.83 11.46
CA ASN A 51 6.16 -4.78 12.05
C ASN A 51 7.47 -4.88 11.25
N GLU A 52 7.39 -4.85 9.91
CA GLU A 52 8.59 -4.84 9.06
C GLU A 52 9.41 -3.56 9.26
N LEU A 53 8.77 -2.39 9.32
CA LEU A 53 9.46 -1.13 9.63
C LEU A 53 10.12 -1.15 11.01
N ASP A 54 9.43 -1.67 12.01
CA ASP A 54 9.95 -1.75 13.38
C ASP A 54 11.10 -2.77 13.46
N ALA A 55 10.99 -3.92 12.78
CA ALA A 55 12.07 -4.89 12.68
C ALA A 55 13.35 -4.30 12.06
N ILE A 56 13.21 -3.44 11.02
CA ILE A 56 14.34 -2.73 10.43
C ILE A 56 14.97 -1.79 11.45
N LYS A 57 14.19 -0.99 12.16
CA LYS A 57 14.67 -0.05 13.19
C LYS A 57 15.39 -0.77 14.32
N ASP A 58 14.88 -1.94 14.73
CA ASP A 58 15.45 -2.74 15.81
C ASP A 58 16.69 -3.54 15.37
N SER A 59 16.90 -3.70 14.08
CA SER A 59 18.01 -4.52 13.53
C SER A 59 19.37 -3.84 13.57
N VAL A 60 19.42 -2.52 13.73
CA VAL A 60 20.66 -1.71 13.70
C VAL A 60 20.63 -0.65 14.80
N GLU A 61 21.81 -0.31 15.32
CA GLU A 61 21.98 0.85 16.20
C GLU A 61 22.15 2.11 15.36
N TYR A 62 21.42 3.16 15.69
CA TYR A 62 21.50 4.46 15.02
C TYR A 62 21.22 5.62 15.98
N ASP A 63 21.78 6.77 15.66
CA ASP A 63 21.59 8.02 16.39
C ASP A 63 20.47 8.86 15.77
N ALA A 64 20.28 8.75 14.44
CA ALA A 64 19.27 9.47 13.69
C ALA A 64 18.54 8.55 12.71
N LEU A 65 17.24 8.85 12.49
CA LEU A 65 16.38 8.13 11.55
C LEU A 65 15.86 9.10 10.49
N GLU A 66 16.06 8.76 9.22
CA GLU A 66 15.45 9.45 8.08
C GLU A 66 14.57 8.48 7.28
N MET A 67 13.34 8.88 7.07
CA MET A 67 12.37 8.12 6.26
C MET A 67 11.97 8.91 5.03
N SER A 68 11.89 8.24 3.89
CA SER A 68 11.51 8.84 2.61
C SER A 68 10.60 7.93 1.80
N GLY A 69 9.88 8.54 0.84
CA GLY A 69 8.95 7.84 -0.02
C GLY A 69 7.59 7.56 0.64
N SER A 70 6.81 6.71 0.01
CA SER A 70 5.49 6.31 0.50
C SER A 70 5.09 4.95 -0.05
N ARG A 71 4.23 4.25 0.68
CA ARG A 71 3.58 3.04 0.19
C ARG A 71 2.42 3.36 -0.74
N ALA A 72 1.98 2.38 -1.53
CA ALA A 72 0.76 2.46 -2.32
C ALA A 72 -0.45 2.76 -1.43
N VAL A 73 -1.38 3.58 -1.94
CA VAL A 73 -2.62 3.87 -1.25
C VAL A 73 -3.61 2.72 -1.43
N TRP A 74 -4.43 2.46 -0.43
CA TRP A 74 -5.38 1.35 -0.45
C TRP A 74 -6.35 1.36 -1.63
N PRO A 75 -6.87 2.51 -2.08
CA PRO A 75 -7.68 2.55 -3.30
C PRO A 75 -7.00 1.93 -4.53
N GLU A 76 -5.70 2.16 -4.73
CA GLU A 76 -4.95 1.54 -5.84
C GLU A 76 -4.77 0.04 -5.63
N VAL A 77 -4.35 -0.39 -4.44
CA VAL A 77 -4.16 -1.81 -4.10
C VAL A 77 -5.47 -2.59 -4.29
N LEU A 78 -6.56 -2.09 -3.73
CA LEU A 78 -7.86 -2.76 -3.80
C LEU A 78 -8.46 -2.74 -5.22
N SER A 79 -8.20 -1.69 -6.01
CA SER A 79 -8.65 -1.62 -7.40
C SER A 79 -7.94 -2.66 -8.27
N ILE A 80 -6.62 -2.81 -8.13
CA ILE A 80 -5.86 -3.87 -8.82
C ILE A 80 -6.33 -5.26 -8.36
N TYR A 81 -6.51 -5.45 -7.05
CA TYR A 81 -7.04 -6.70 -6.50
C TYR A 81 -8.40 -7.05 -7.09
N ALA A 82 -9.33 -6.10 -7.13
CA ALA A 82 -10.67 -6.29 -7.66
C ALA A 82 -10.64 -6.68 -9.15
N VAL A 83 -9.90 -5.96 -9.98
CA VAL A 83 -9.80 -6.28 -11.42
C VAL A 83 -9.16 -7.66 -11.63
N LYS A 84 -8.09 -7.97 -10.88
CA LYS A 84 -7.40 -9.25 -11.00
C LYS A 84 -8.29 -10.43 -10.62
N THR A 85 -9.06 -10.32 -9.55
CA THR A 85 -9.92 -11.42 -9.05
C THR A 85 -11.19 -11.60 -9.86
N THR A 86 -11.78 -10.53 -10.39
CA THR A 86 -13.04 -10.61 -11.17
C THR A 86 -12.83 -11.00 -12.62
N SER A 87 -11.63 -10.79 -13.14
CA SER A 87 -11.32 -10.98 -14.57
C SER A 87 -10.55 -12.26 -14.86
N ASP A 88 -10.33 -13.12 -13.87
CA ASP A 88 -9.71 -14.42 -14.09
C ASP A 88 -10.75 -15.40 -14.68
N PRO A 89 -10.65 -15.75 -15.98
CA PRO A 89 -11.60 -16.64 -16.63
C PRO A 89 -11.50 -18.09 -16.12
N ASP A 90 -10.37 -18.48 -15.55
CA ASP A 90 -10.10 -19.83 -15.08
C ASP A 90 -10.56 -20.04 -13.63
N ASN A 91 -10.72 -18.95 -12.90
CA ASN A 91 -11.16 -18.98 -11.51
C ASN A 91 -12.03 -17.75 -11.17
N PRO A 92 -13.27 -17.67 -11.72
CA PRO A 92 -14.21 -16.61 -11.36
C PRO A 92 -14.59 -16.79 -9.89
N GLN A 93 -13.83 -16.18 -9.00
CA GLN A 93 -14.08 -16.26 -7.57
C GLN A 93 -15.37 -15.52 -7.24
N GLU A 94 -16.17 -16.11 -6.37
CA GLU A 94 -17.31 -15.39 -5.81
C GLU A 94 -16.80 -14.16 -5.07
N VAL A 95 -17.12 -13.03 -5.66
CA VAL A 95 -16.63 -11.68 -5.34
C VAL A 95 -16.99 -11.25 -3.91
N ALA A 96 -17.89 -11.96 -3.25
CA ALA A 96 -18.43 -11.57 -1.96
C ALA A 96 -17.72 -12.21 -0.75
N THR A 97 -16.88 -13.23 -0.94
CA THR A 97 -16.32 -13.99 0.17
C THR A 97 -14.81 -13.89 0.21
N ILE A 98 -14.25 -13.47 1.33
CA ILE A 98 -12.80 -13.49 1.55
C ILE A 98 -12.44 -14.93 1.95
N THR A 99 -11.92 -15.67 0.97
CA THR A 99 -11.34 -17.00 1.22
C THR A 99 -9.90 -16.84 1.69
N PRO A 100 -9.29 -17.84 2.34
CA PRO A 100 -7.87 -17.82 2.68
C PRO A 100 -6.96 -17.58 1.47
N GLU A 101 -7.33 -18.06 0.29
CA GLU A 101 -6.61 -17.85 -0.97
C GLU A 101 -6.68 -16.38 -1.40
N ASN A 102 -7.84 -15.76 -1.27
CA ASN A 102 -8.05 -14.35 -1.59
C ASN A 102 -7.34 -13.42 -0.59
N GLU A 103 -7.34 -13.78 0.68
CA GLU A 103 -6.57 -13.08 1.71
C GLU A 103 -5.07 -13.11 1.36
N GLN A 104 -4.54 -14.28 1.02
CA GLN A 104 -3.15 -14.43 0.65
C GLN A 104 -2.82 -13.65 -0.64
N LEU A 105 -3.70 -13.71 -1.63
CA LEU A 105 -3.55 -12.94 -2.86
C LEU A 105 -3.45 -11.43 -2.60
N LEU A 106 -4.28 -10.90 -1.70
CA LEU A 106 -4.23 -9.48 -1.34
C LEU A 106 -2.94 -9.12 -0.59
N LYS A 107 -2.47 -9.99 0.31
CA LYS A 107 -1.19 -9.83 1.00
C LYS A 107 -0.02 -9.83 0.01
N ASP A 108 0.02 -10.80 -0.89
CA ASP A 108 1.06 -10.91 -1.91
C ASP A 108 1.06 -9.69 -2.84
N LEU A 109 -0.13 -9.26 -3.29
CA LEU A 109 -0.28 -8.06 -4.12
C LEU A 109 0.22 -6.80 -3.41
N PHE A 110 -0.12 -6.63 -2.14
CA PHE A 110 0.36 -5.49 -1.36
C PHE A 110 1.89 -5.43 -1.33
N TRP A 111 2.55 -6.56 -1.07
CA TRP A 111 4.02 -6.63 -1.03
C TRP A 111 4.67 -6.61 -2.41
N GLU A 112 3.97 -7.02 -3.46
CA GLU A 112 4.43 -6.86 -4.84
C GLU A 112 4.38 -5.40 -5.29
N MET A 113 3.43 -4.63 -4.78
CA MET A 113 3.33 -3.19 -5.04
C MET A 113 4.30 -2.37 -4.20
N ASN A 114 4.66 -2.81 -3.00
CA ASN A 114 5.41 -2.02 -2.04
C ASN A 114 6.77 -2.64 -1.74
N GLU A 115 7.79 -1.81 -1.64
CA GLU A 115 9.13 -2.20 -1.27
C GLU A 115 9.67 -1.29 -0.16
N ILE A 116 10.29 -1.89 0.85
CA ILE A 116 10.98 -1.18 1.92
C ILE A 116 12.47 -1.51 1.80
N THR A 117 13.29 -0.51 1.62
CA THR A 117 14.75 -0.63 1.61
C THR A 117 15.36 0.21 2.72
N HIS A 118 16.52 -0.18 3.22
CA HIS A 118 17.22 0.58 4.24
C HIS A 118 18.73 0.55 4.04
N ARG A 119 19.38 1.56 4.56
CA ARG A 119 20.85 1.65 4.64
C ARG A 119 21.24 2.46 5.86
N THR A 120 22.45 2.25 6.35
CA THR A 120 23.08 3.10 7.36
C THR A 120 24.19 3.92 6.75
N GLU A 121 24.37 5.13 7.25
CA GLU A 121 25.49 6.00 6.90
C GLU A 121 26.07 6.58 8.18
N THR A 122 27.39 6.42 8.35
CA THR A 122 28.10 6.92 9.51
C THR A 122 28.97 8.11 9.09
N LYS A 123 28.79 9.25 9.76
CA LYS A 123 29.61 10.46 9.58
C LYS A 123 30.33 10.79 10.89
N THR A 124 31.57 11.19 10.76
CA THR A 124 32.35 11.71 11.88
C THR A 124 32.45 13.22 11.74
N GLU A 125 32.00 13.94 12.74
CA GLU A 125 32.07 15.39 12.80
C GLU A 125 32.94 15.82 13.94
N THR A 126 33.71 16.91 13.74
CA THR A 126 34.51 17.53 14.82
C THR A 126 33.63 18.52 15.53
N VAL A 127 33.39 18.31 16.81
CA VAL A 127 32.64 19.21 17.70
C VAL A 127 33.60 19.84 18.70
N ILE A 128 33.37 21.12 18.96
CA ILE A 128 34.11 21.85 20.01
C ILE A 128 33.32 21.71 21.30
N VAL A 129 33.93 21.10 22.30
CA VAL A 129 33.35 20.95 23.63
C VAL A 129 34.00 21.98 24.53
N GLU A 130 33.18 22.85 25.13
CA GLU A 130 33.61 23.82 26.14
C GLU A 130 33.61 23.15 27.51
N THR A 131 34.75 23.12 28.18
CA THR A 131 34.89 22.58 29.52
C THR A 131 35.40 23.67 30.46
N ASP A 132 34.77 23.82 31.62
CA ASP A 132 35.28 24.72 32.68
C ASP A 132 36.40 24.04 33.49
N ASP A 133 37.58 24.67 33.60
CA ASP A 133 38.72 24.15 34.34
C ASP A 133 38.58 24.25 35.87
N GLY A 134 37.43 24.68 36.36
CA GLY A 134 37.14 24.88 37.78
C GLY A 134 37.70 26.19 38.37
N ASN A 135 38.41 27.00 37.54
CA ASN A 135 38.94 28.31 37.91
C ASN A 135 38.21 29.47 37.16
N GLY A 136 37.17 29.14 36.42
CA GLY A 136 36.40 30.08 35.60
C GLY A 136 36.97 30.33 34.21
N ASN A 137 37.91 29.51 33.75
CA ASN A 137 38.37 29.55 32.37
C ASN A 137 37.66 28.46 31.55
N ILE A 138 37.21 28.85 30.38
CA ILE A 138 36.63 27.92 29.41
C ILE A 138 37.74 27.40 28.53
N LEU A 139 37.91 26.09 28.52
CA LEU A 139 38.79 25.38 27.61
C LEU A 139 37.98 24.82 26.47
N GLU A 140 38.40 25.10 25.25
CA GLU A 140 37.80 24.51 24.03
C GLU A 140 38.65 23.26 23.68
N GLU A 141 37.95 22.12 23.62
CA GLU A 141 38.57 20.85 23.18
C GLU A 141 37.86 20.35 21.93
N GLU A 142 38.65 20.06 20.89
CA GLU A 142 38.11 19.41 19.69
C GLU A 142 37.91 17.93 19.97
N THR A 143 36.66 17.50 19.90
CA THR A 143 36.26 16.08 20.04
C THR A 143 35.63 15.60 18.73
N GLN A 144 35.90 14.36 18.35
CA GLN A 144 35.21 13.74 17.22
C GLN A 144 33.98 12.99 17.72
N GLU A 145 32.84 13.34 17.16
CA GLU A 145 31.56 12.64 17.38
C GLU A 145 31.18 11.88 16.13
N THR A 146 30.79 10.63 16.30
CA THR A 146 30.36 9.77 15.19
C THR A 146 28.86 9.60 15.26
N ILE A 147 28.16 10.02 14.21
CA ILE A 147 26.70 9.95 14.09
C ILE A 147 26.34 8.92 13.02
N THR A 148 25.59 7.90 13.41
CA THR A 148 25.06 6.89 12.50
C THR A 148 23.59 7.20 12.19
N THR A 149 23.27 7.39 10.91
CA THR A 149 21.91 7.64 10.45
C THR A 149 21.37 6.40 9.74
N LEU A 150 20.19 5.94 10.18
CA LEU A 150 19.42 4.93 9.48
C LEU A 150 18.49 5.62 8.46
N TYR A 151 18.65 5.27 7.19
CA TYR A 151 17.79 5.71 6.11
C TYR A 151 16.85 4.57 5.74
N ILE A 152 15.54 4.81 5.81
CA ILE A 152 14.50 3.88 5.33
C ILE A 152 13.80 4.54 4.15
N THR A 153 13.76 3.83 3.02
CA THR A 153 13.05 4.29 1.82
C THR A 153 11.93 3.33 1.50
N VAL A 154 10.73 3.88 1.37
CA VAL A 154 9.53 3.15 0.93
C VAL A 154 9.23 3.57 -0.50
N SER A 155 9.15 2.61 -1.39
CA SER A 155 8.74 2.82 -2.78
C SER A 155 7.54 1.94 -3.12
N HIS A 156 6.79 2.32 -4.13
CA HIS A 156 5.67 1.53 -4.60
C HIS A 156 5.49 1.65 -6.11
N LYS A 157 4.90 0.62 -6.70
CA LYS A 157 4.42 0.62 -8.07
C LYS A 157 3.03 1.26 -8.11
N THR A 158 2.78 2.06 -9.13
CA THR A 158 1.46 2.64 -9.39
C THR A 158 0.48 1.59 -9.91
N ALA A 159 -0.81 1.91 -9.89
CA ALA A 159 -1.83 1.05 -10.47
C ALA A 159 -1.59 0.77 -11.97
N ASP A 160 -1.10 1.77 -12.71
CA ASP A 160 -0.78 1.59 -14.14
C ASP A 160 0.41 0.65 -14.37
N GLU A 161 1.44 0.74 -13.53
CA GLU A 161 2.58 -0.19 -13.57
C GLU A 161 2.15 -1.62 -13.26
N MET A 162 1.27 -1.81 -12.29
CA MET A 162 0.71 -3.12 -11.96
C MET A 162 -0.18 -3.66 -13.07
N ALA A 163 -1.02 -2.83 -13.68
CA ALA A 163 -1.83 -3.20 -14.83
C ALA A 163 -0.99 -3.67 -16.01
N ALA A 164 0.13 -2.98 -16.27
CA ALA A 164 1.09 -3.38 -17.30
C ALA A 164 1.79 -4.70 -16.94
N GLN A 165 2.23 -4.86 -15.69
CA GLN A 165 2.89 -6.06 -15.19
C GLN A 165 1.99 -7.30 -15.30
N TYR A 166 0.70 -7.17 -14.99
CA TYR A 166 -0.28 -8.26 -15.11
C TYR A 166 -0.85 -8.44 -16.51
N GLY A 167 -0.46 -7.59 -17.46
CA GLY A 167 -0.93 -7.66 -18.83
C GLY A 167 -2.43 -7.41 -18.97
N PHE A 168 -2.97 -6.46 -18.20
CA PHE A 168 -4.39 -6.09 -18.28
C PHE A 168 -4.75 -5.68 -19.69
N ASN A 169 -5.86 -6.25 -20.21
CA ASN A 169 -6.45 -5.84 -21.47
C ASN A 169 -7.18 -4.48 -21.35
N GLU A 170 -7.68 -3.96 -22.45
CA GLU A 170 -8.34 -2.65 -22.48
C GLU A 170 -9.59 -2.59 -21.59
N ASP A 171 -10.38 -3.68 -21.52
CA ASP A 171 -11.57 -3.75 -20.66
C ASP A 171 -11.16 -3.74 -19.18
N GLN A 172 -10.11 -4.46 -18.80
CA GLN A 172 -9.56 -4.48 -17.44
C GLN A 172 -8.98 -3.12 -17.05
N LYS A 173 -8.28 -2.45 -17.95
CA LYS A 173 -7.77 -1.08 -17.71
C LYS A 173 -8.90 -0.08 -17.54
N GLN A 174 -9.99 -0.23 -18.30
CA GLN A 174 -11.15 0.63 -18.15
C GLN A 174 -11.84 0.38 -16.80
N GLN A 175 -12.01 -0.87 -16.37
CA GLN A 175 -12.53 -1.20 -15.03
C GLN A 175 -11.65 -0.60 -13.92
N LEU A 176 -10.33 -0.70 -14.06
CA LEU A 176 -9.38 -0.08 -13.13
C LEU A 176 -9.57 1.43 -13.04
N ALA A 177 -9.68 2.11 -14.18
CA ALA A 177 -9.91 3.55 -14.23
C ALA A 177 -11.24 3.96 -13.57
N GLU A 178 -12.32 3.19 -13.78
CA GLU A 178 -13.61 3.43 -13.14
C GLU A 178 -13.55 3.26 -11.61
N LEU A 179 -12.81 2.25 -11.11
CA LEU A 179 -12.62 2.05 -9.68
C LEU A 179 -11.81 3.19 -9.06
N LEU A 180 -10.73 3.61 -9.70
CA LEU A 180 -9.88 4.72 -9.23
C LEU A 180 -10.58 6.07 -9.29
N ALA A 181 -11.57 6.25 -10.18
CA ALA A 181 -12.36 7.46 -10.31
C ALA A 181 -13.46 7.61 -9.24
N GLN A 182 -13.69 6.58 -8.41
CA GLN A 182 -14.68 6.64 -7.33
C GLN A 182 -14.29 7.70 -6.30
N ASP A 183 -15.32 8.32 -5.73
CA ASP A 183 -15.10 9.39 -4.77
C ASP A 183 -14.52 8.85 -3.44
N GLY A 184 -13.87 9.72 -2.69
CA GLY A 184 -13.22 9.35 -1.44
C GLY A 184 -14.18 8.86 -0.37
N SER A 185 -15.49 9.17 -0.45
CA SER A 185 -16.49 8.72 0.52
C SER A 185 -16.73 7.21 0.44
N MET A 186 -16.71 6.64 -0.77
CA MET A 186 -16.81 5.21 -0.96
C MET A 186 -15.60 4.49 -0.33
N TRP A 187 -14.40 4.97 -0.62
CA TRP A 187 -13.18 4.38 -0.05
C TRP A 187 -13.12 4.55 1.47
N ALA A 188 -13.62 5.66 2.02
CA ALA A 188 -13.73 5.85 3.46
C ALA A 188 -14.69 4.82 4.09
N ALA A 189 -15.80 4.53 3.46
CA ALA A 189 -16.73 3.48 3.90
C ALA A 189 -16.06 2.10 3.91
N VAL A 190 -15.32 1.75 2.85
CA VAL A 190 -14.59 0.47 2.76
C VAL A 190 -13.52 0.35 3.83
N LEU A 191 -12.67 1.37 3.98
CA LEU A 191 -11.48 1.33 4.82
C LEU A 191 -11.78 1.58 6.30
N TYR A 192 -12.70 2.47 6.60
CA TYR A 192 -12.94 2.98 7.95
C TYR A 192 -14.36 2.74 8.47
N GLY A 193 -15.32 2.43 7.59
CA GLY A 193 -16.71 2.18 7.95
C GLY A 193 -17.49 3.46 8.31
N ILE A 194 -17.12 4.58 7.72
CA ILE A 194 -17.75 5.90 7.94
C ILE A 194 -18.30 6.48 6.65
#